data_2441800fce2e2afd7b4a14549db38110
#
_entry.id   2441800fce2e2afd7b4a14549db38110
#
_cell.length_a   1.000
_cell.length_b   1.000
_cell.length_c   1.000
_cell.angle_alpha   90.00
_cell.angle_beta   90.00
_cell.angle_gamma   90.00
#
_symmetry.space_group_name_H-M   'P 1'
#
loop_
_entity.id
_entity.type
_entity.pdbx_description
1 polymer ?
#
loop_
_entity_poly.entity_id
_entity_poly.type
_entity_poly.pdbx_seq_one_letter_code
_entity_poly.pdbx_strand_id
1 'polypeptide(L)'
;TIETVFNKLEQPLPLGYCNVGKVISVGRGVTDFKVGDRVASNGQHAEFVSIPQNLVAHIPDNISDDEAVFTVIGSIGLQGIRLLNLTMGETVVVIGLGLIGLLSAEMLVANGCKVIGYDLDDSKVEIANSKGITAFNPLKGNDPVKFVNNETNNIGADAVLITASAKTHEIISQAANMSRKRGRIVLVGVIGLNISRADFYE
;
A
#
# COMPACT_ATOMS: atom_id res chain seq x y z
N THR A 1 -5.64 -14.22 18.65
CA THR A 1 -6.75 -14.49 19.59
C THR A 1 -7.03 -13.23 20.41
N ILE A 2 -8.23 -13.10 20.97
CA ILE A 2 -8.66 -11.95 21.78
C ILE A 2 -7.70 -11.74 22.96
N GLU A 3 -7.26 -12.81 23.58
CA GLU A 3 -6.30 -12.80 24.70
C GLU A 3 -4.93 -12.20 24.32
N THR A 4 -4.45 -12.43 23.11
CA THR A 4 -3.20 -11.83 22.58
C THR A 4 -3.34 -10.32 22.36
N VAL A 5 -4.55 -9.84 22.07
CA VAL A 5 -4.85 -8.41 21.92
C VAL A 5 -4.93 -7.74 23.28
N PHE A 6 -5.61 -8.35 24.25
CA PHE A 6 -5.69 -7.80 25.62
C PHE A 6 -4.34 -7.75 26.32
N ASN A 7 -3.50 -8.78 26.18
CA ASN A 7 -2.13 -8.78 26.72
C ASN A 7 -1.22 -7.71 26.09
N LYS A 8 -1.52 -7.25 24.87
CA LYS A 8 -0.82 -6.13 24.23
C LYS A 8 -1.30 -4.76 24.72
N LEU A 9 -2.54 -4.64 25.19
CA LEU A 9 -3.09 -3.37 25.66
C LEU A 9 -2.58 -2.98 27.07
N GLU A 10 -2.06 -3.94 27.84
CA GLU A 10 -1.50 -3.70 29.16
C GLU A 10 0.01 -3.39 29.16
N GLN A 11 0.67 -3.47 28.00
CA GLN A 11 2.08 -3.13 27.87
C GLN A 11 2.28 -1.89 26.99
N PRO A 12 3.26 -1.02 27.28
CA PRO A 12 3.60 0.09 26.40
C PRO A 12 3.93 -0.45 25.01
N LEU A 13 3.14 -0.08 24.00
CA LEU A 13 3.40 -0.45 22.62
C LEU A 13 4.43 0.50 22.02
N PRO A 14 5.48 -0.02 21.35
CA PRO A 14 6.42 0.82 20.65
C PRO A 14 5.70 1.57 19.52
N LEU A 15 6.07 2.83 19.33
CA LEU A 15 5.54 3.65 18.26
C LEU A 15 6.28 3.34 16.96
N GLY A 16 5.51 3.15 15.89
CA GLY A 16 6.01 3.01 14.53
C GLY A 16 6.79 1.71 14.27
N TYR A 17 7.19 1.57 13.02
CA TYR A 17 7.96 0.42 12.52
C TYR A 17 8.77 0.78 11.25
N CYS A 18 9.11 2.05 11.09
CA CYS A 18 9.95 2.56 10.01
C CYS A 18 11.06 3.41 10.61
N ASN A 19 12.28 3.02 10.38
CA ASN A 19 13.45 3.64 10.99
C ASN A 19 14.58 3.72 9.96
N VAL A 20 15.29 4.83 9.98
CA VAL A 20 16.52 5.06 9.22
C VAL A 20 17.60 5.46 10.21
N GLY A 21 18.81 4.95 10.02
CA GLY A 21 19.92 5.27 10.90
C GLY A 21 21.24 4.70 10.45
N LYS A 22 22.21 4.78 11.35
CA LYS A 22 23.56 4.21 11.16
C LYS A 22 23.75 3.01 12.08
N VAL A 23 24.36 1.97 11.54
CA VAL A 23 24.76 0.80 12.30
C VAL A 23 25.84 1.21 13.31
N ILE A 24 25.59 1.00 14.59
CA ILE A 24 26.54 1.27 15.68
C ILE A 24 27.19 0.00 16.22
N SER A 25 26.54 -1.14 16.05
CA SER A 25 27.05 -2.46 16.46
C SER A 25 26.41 -3.55 15.61
N VAL A 26 27.11 -4.65 15.39
CA VAL A 26 26.60 -5.83 14.69
C VAL A 26 26.66 -7.06 15.59
N GLY A 27 25.64 -7.91 15.50
CA GLY A 27 25.57 -9.16 16.23
C GLY A 27 26.55 -10.22 15.71
N ARG A 28 26.77 -11.25 16.50
CA ARG A 28 27.61 -12.38 16.11
C ARG A 28 27.06 -13.07 14.87
N GLY A 29 27.87 -13.23 13.83
CA GLY A 29 27.51 -13.91 12.59
C GLY A 29 26.83 -13.01 11.55
N VAL A 30 26.66 -11.72 11.82
CA VAL A 30 26.20 -10.75 10.81
C VAL A 30 27.39 -10.40 9.91
N THR A 31 27.25 -10.65 8.62
CA THR A 31 28.32 -10.43 7.61
C THR A 31 27.96 -9.33 6.62
N ASP A 32 26.69 -9.04 6.43
CA ASP A 32 26.19 -8.16 5.38
C ASP A 32 26.19 -6.68 5.79
N PHE A 33 26.42 -6.40 7.08
CA PHE A 33 26.43 -5.04 7.65
C PHE A 33 27.65 -4.80 8.49
N LYS A 34 28.15 -3.57 8.50
CA LYS A 34 29.25 -3.11 9.36
C LYS A 34 28.91 -1.80 10.04
N VAL A 35 29.64 -1.49 11.11
CA VAL A 35 29.51 -0.20 11.83
C VAL A 35 29.72 0.96 10.86
N GLY A 36 28.83 1.93 10.89
CA GLY A 36 28.82 3.11 10.03
C GLY A 36 27.92 3.01 8.79
N ASP A 37 27.45 1.82 8.42
CA ASP A 37 26.52 1.67 7.29
C ASP A 37 25.22 2.42 7.55
N ARG A 38 24.71 3.11 6.50
CA ARG A 38 23.38 3.73 6.49
C ARG A 38 22.34 2.69 6.12
N VAL A 39 21.30 2.57 6.95
CA VAL A 39 20.31 1.51 6.79
C VAL A 39 18.89 2.01 7.06
N ALA A 40 17.93 1.45 6.30
CA ALA A 40 16.51 1.49 6.61
C ALA A 40 16.10 0.17 7.27
N SER A 41 15.24 0.22 8.26
CA SER A 41 14.83 -0.97 9.02
C SER A 41 13.38 -0.92 9.48
N ASN A 42 12.84 -2.09 9.80
CA ASN A 42 11.56 -2.25 10.49
C ASN A 42 11.70 -2.00 12.01
N GLY A 43 12.52 -1.02 12.39
CA GLY A 43 12.68 -0.61 13.78
C GLY A 43 11.57 0.31 14.24
N GLN A 44 11.28 0.26 15.53
CA GLN A 44 10.38 1.22 16.17
C GLN A 44 10.98 2.64 16.14
N HIS A 45 10.15 3.66 16.36
CA HIS A 45 10.61 5.05 16.49
C HIS A 45 11.34 5.21 17.83
N ALA A 46 12.66 5.02 17.82
CA ALA A 46 13.54 5.12 18.97
C ALA A 46 14.95 5.56 18.53
N GLU A 47 15.71 6.14 19.44
CA GLU A 47 17.08 6.56 19.20
C GLU A 47 18.01 5.37 18.89
N PHE A 48 17.78 4.24 19.56
CA PHE A 48 18.50 2.99 19.36
C PHE A 48 17.51 1.84 19.16
N VAL A 49 17.78 1.01 18.14
CA VAL A 49 16.97 -0.18 17.86
C VAL A 49 17.87 -1.39 17.60
N SER A 50 17.45 -2.56 18.03
CA SER A 50 18.09 -3.83 17.73
C SER A 50 17.17 -4.63 16.80
N ILE A 51 17.62 -4.85 15.57
CA ILE A 51 16.79 -5.39 14.49
C ILE A 51 17.48 -6.61 13.87
N PRO A 52 16.75 -7.70 13.58
CA PRO A 52 17.28 -8.82 12.79
C PRO A 52 17.73 -8.36 11.40
N GLN A 53 18.88 -8.86 10.94
CA GLN A 53 19.47 -8.43 9.66
C GLN A 53 18.55 -8.58 8.45
N ASN A 54 17.63 -9.54 8.46
CA ASN A 54 16.65 -9.75 7.38
C ASN A 54 15.53 -8.68 7.33
N LEU A 55 15.48 -7.78 8.30
CA LEU A 55 14.56 -6.63 8.35
C LEU A 55 15.31 -5.30 8.21
N VAL A 56 16.50 -5.33 7.66
CA VAL A 56 17.38 -4.18 7.43
C VAL A 56 17.81 -4.16 5.97
N ALA A 57 17.90 -2.97 5.39
CA ALA A 57 18.38 -2.77 4.03
C ALA A 57 19.38 -1.61 3.98
N HIS A 58 20.43 -1.75 3.18
CA HIS A 58 21.36 -0.64 2.89
C HIS A 58 20.63 0.49 2.14
N ILE A 59 20.97 1.72 2.50
CA ILE A 59 20.51 2.92 1.78
C ILE A 59 21.58 3.29 0.74
N PRO A 60 21.21 3.36 -0.55
CA PRO A 60 22.13 3.85 -1.58
C PRO A 60 22.60 5.29 -1.30
N ASP A 61 23.82 5.64 -1.71
CA ASP A 61 24.41 6.95 -1.42
C ASP A 61 23.62 8.12 -2.02
N ASN A 62 22.94 7.90 -3.14
CA ASN A 62 22.12 8.90 -3.83
C ASN A 62 20.69 9.05 -3.26
N ILE A 63 20.33 8.30 -2.22
CA ILE A 63 19.01 8.38 -1.57
C ILE A 63 19.19 9.05 -0.20
N SER A 64 18.35 10.04 0.08
CA SER A 64 18.31 10.72 1.38
C SER A 64 17.67 9.85 2.47
N ASP A 65 17.90 10.18 3.73
CA ASP A 65 17.26 9.49 4.86
C ASP A 65 15.75 9.73 4.86
N ASP A 66 15.29 10.91 4.45
CA ASP A 66 13.87 11.27 4.36
C ASP A 66 13.13 10.46 3.28
N GLU A 67 13.80 10.09 2.20
CA GLU A 67 13.25 9.18 1.19
C GLU A 67 13.32 7.72 1.67
N ALA A 68 14.44 7.32 2.25
CA ALA A 68 14.68 5.94 2.68
C ALA A 68 13.73 5.48 3.80
N VAL A 69 13.22 6.39 4.65
CA VAL A 69 12.31 6.05 5.73
C VAL A 69 11.00 5.41 5.24
N PHE A 70 10.61 5.66 3.99
CA PHE A 70 9.43 5.05 3.37
C PHE A 70 9.63 3.60 2.90
N THR A 71 10.85 3.05 2.98
CA THR A 71 11.17 1.70 2.47
C THR A 71 10.25 0.62 3.03
N VAL A 72 9.99 0.62 4.33
CA VAL A 72 9.12 -0.39 4.97
C VAL A 72 7.68 -0.25 4.51
N ILE A 73 7.14 0.97 4.49
CA ILE A 73 5.78 1.25 4.01
C ILE A 73 5.66 0.92 2.51
N GLY A 74 6.65 1.30 1.72
CA GLY A 74 6.72 0.98 0.30
C GLY A 74 6.75 -0.52 0.05
N SER A 75 7.43 -1.31 0.89
CA SER A 75 7.46 -2.77 0.77
C SER A 75 6.10 -3.42 1.00
N ILE A 76 5.26 -2.85 1.86
CA ILE A 76 3.87 -3.29 2.07
C ILE A 76 3.06 -3.10 0.78
N GLY A 77 3.12 -1.91 0.20
CA GLY A 77 2.47 -1.61 -1.08
C GLY A 77 2.99 -2.49 -2.22
N LEU A 78 4.31 -2.64 -2.32
CA LEU A 78 4.95 -3.49 -3.32
C LEU A 78 4.53 -4.96 -3.23
N GLN A 79 4.35 -5.48 -2.02
CA GLN A 79 3.82 -6.84 -1.84
C GLN A 79 2.41 -6.96 -2.41
N GLY A 80 1.54 -5.99 -2.17
CA GLY A 80 0.21 -5.94 -2.77
C GLY A 80 0.27 -5.93 -4.30
N ILE A 81 1.15 -5.13 -4.89
CA ILE A 81 1.36 -5.05 -6.34
C ILE A 81 1.85 -6.39 -6.90
N ARG A 82 2.79 -7.07 -6.23
CA ARG A 82 3.28 -8.39 -6.66
C ARG A 82 2.19 -9.45 -6.66
N LEU A 83 1.31 -9.43 -5.66
CA LEU A 83 0.17 -10.36 -5.60
C LEU A 83 -0.85 -10.13 -6.72
N LEU A 84 -0.95 -8.91 -7.24
CA LEU A 84 -1.76 -8.62 -8.43
C LEU A 84 -1.20 -9.23 -9.71
N ASN A 85 0.06 -9.63 -9.76
CA ASN A 85 0.72 -10.24 -10.93
C ASN A 85 0.45 -9.46 -12.23
N LEU A 86 0.76 -8.17 -12.20
CA LEU A 86 0.45 -7.22 -13.26
C LEU A 86 1.39 -7.34 -14.46
N THR A 87 0.88 -6.97 -15.62
CA THR A 87 1.67 -6.74 -16.82
C THR A 87 1.60 -5.28 -17.26
N MET A 88 2.58 -4.84 -18.03
CA MET A 88 2.63 -3.47 -18.57
C MET A 88 1.35 -3.14 -19.35
N GLY A 89 0.82 -1.94 -19.15
CA GLY A 89 -0.38 -1.44 -19.84
C GLY A 89 -1.70 -1.83 -19.17
N GLU A 90 -1.71 -2.68 -18.16
CA GLU A 90 -2.93 -2.99 -17.40
C GLU A 90 -3.46 -1.77 -16.65
N THR A 91 -4.78 -1.69 -16.53
CA THR A 91 -5.47 -0.65 -15.74
C THR A 91 -5.69 -1.15 -14.32
N VAL A 92 -5.18 -0.42 -13.34
CA VAL A 92 -5.28 -0.75 -11.91
C VAL A 92 -6.04 0.33 -11.17
N VAL A 93 -7.03 -0.07 -10.38
CA VAL A 93 -7.71 0.85 -9.46
C VAL A 93 -7.09 0.74 -8.07
N VAL A 94 -6.75 1.87 -7.46
CA VAL A 94 -6.28 1.98 -6.08
C VAL A 94 -7.37 2.62 -5.23
N ILE A 95 -7.91 1.85 -4.28
CA ILE A 95 -8.96 2.30 -3.36
C ILE A 95 -8.32 2.75 -2.05
N GLY A 96 -8.43 4.06 -1.76
CA GLY A 96 -7.76 4.70 -0.64
C GLY A 96 -6.38 5.25 -1.05
N LEU A 97 -6.25 6.57 -1.03
CA LEU A 97 -5.03 7.30 -1.42
C LEU A 97 -4.29 7.84 -0.18
N GLY A 98 -4.31 7.08 0.91
CA GLY A 98 -3.43 7.31 2.05
C GLY A 98 -1.97 7.01 1.69
N LEU A 99 -1.07 7.01 2.68
CA LEU A 99 0.36 6.83 2.47
C LEU A 99 0.70 5.57 1.64
N ILE A 100 0.16 4.41 2.03
CA ILE A 100 0.39 3.15 1.28
C ILE A 100 -0.22 3.23 -0.12
N GLY A 101 -1.43 3.78 -0.24
CA GLY A 101 -2.12 3.90 -1.52
C GLY A 101 -1.39 4.78 -2.51
N LEU A 102 -0.94 5.97 -2.10
CA LEU A 102 -0.17 6.89 -2.94
C LEU A 102 1.16 6.29 -3.39
N LEU A 103 1.93 5.71 -2.46
CA LEU A 103 3.18 5.03 -2.81
C LEU A 103 2.96 3.86 -3.77
N SER A 104 1.89 3.08 -3.55
CA SER A 104 1.54 1.98 -4.46
C SER A 104 1.14 2.49 -5.84
N ALA A 105 0.36 3.57 -5.90
CA ALA A 105 -0.07 4.17 -7.16
C ALA A 105 1.12 4.72 -7.97
N GLU A 106 2.08 5.40 -7.33
CA GLU A 106 3.31 5.86 -7.98
C GLU A 106 4.15 4.68 -8.49
N MET A 107 4.31 3.61 -7.71
CA MET A 107 5.01 2.39 -8.16
C MET A 107 4.30 1.73 -9.34
N LEU A 108 2.97 1.71 -9.38
CA LEU A 108 2.18 1.17 -10.48
C LEU A 108 2.36 2.00 -11.76
N VAL A 109 2.35 3.33 -11.66
CA VAL A 109 2.65 4.21 -12.80
C VAL A 109 4.06 3.96 -13.31
N ALA A 110 5.06 3.88 -12.42
CA ALA A 110 6.44 3.57 -12.79
C ALA A 110 6.60 2.18 -13.43
N ASN A 111 5.72 1.22 -13.10
CA ASN A 111 5.67 -0.12 -13.71
C ASN A 111 4.93 -0.13 -15.05
N GLY A 112 4.48 1.02 -15.55
CA GLY A 112 3.81 1.14 -16.85
C GLY A 112 2.33 0.77 -16.83
N CYS A 113 1.67 0.78 -15.69
CA CYS A 113 0.23 0.60 -15.56
C CYS A 113 -0.52 1.93 -15.70
N LYS A 114 -1.75 1.88 -16.22
CA LYS A 114 -2.70 2.98 -16.10
C LYS A 114 -3.33 2.92 -14.70
N VAL A 115 -3.22 4.00 -13.91
CA VAL A 115 -3.71 4.00 -12.53
C VAL A 115 -4.90 4.93 -12.39
N ILE A 116 -5.97 4.41 -11.82
CA ILE A 116 -7.15 5.15 -11.38
C ILE A 116 -7.21 5.05 -9.85
N GLY A 117 -7.37 6.17 -9.15
CA GLY A 117 -7.45 6.18 -7.70
C GLY A 117 -8.69 6.88 -7.18
N TYR A 118 -9.17 6.50 -5.99
CA TYR A 118 -10.14 7.34 -5.30
C TYR A 118 -9.97 7.35 -3.78
N ASP A 119 -10.29 8.48 -3.20
CA ASP A 119 -10.33 8.70 -1.74
C ASP A 119 -11.46 9.67 -1.41
N LEU A 120 -11.93 9.64 -0.17
CA LEU A 120 -12.96 10.56 0.33
C LEU A 120 -12.38 11.94 0.70
N ASP A 121 -11.07 12.05 0.79
CA ASP A 121 -10.32 13.25 1.13
C ASP A 121 -9.78 13.91 -0.15
N ASP A 122 -10.26 15.13 -0.42
CA ASP A 122 -9.86 15.90 -1.61
C ASP A 122 -8.36 16.18 -1.64
N SER A 123 -7.72 16.42 -0.52
CA SER A 123 -6.29 16.73 -0.48
C SER A 123 -5.44 15.54 -1.00
N LYS A 124 -5.85 14.31 -0.72
CA LYS A 124 -5.20 13.11 -1.24
C LYS A 124 -5.45 12.91 -2.73
N VAL A 125 -6.66 13.22 -3.18
CA VAL A 125 -7.02 13.20 -4.60
C VAL A 125 -6.18 14.21 -5.38
N GLU A 126 -6.00 15.43 -4.86
CA GLU A 126 -5.16 16.47 -5.47
C GLU A 126 -3.70 16.03 -5.57
N ILE A 127 -3.15 15.45 -4.50
CA ILE A 127 -1.78 14.89 -4.52
C ILE A 127 -1.66 13.81 -5.59
N ALA A 128 -2.59 12.86 -5.66
CA ALA A 128 -2.58 11.80 -6.66
C ALA A 128 -2.63 12.36 -8.09
N ASN A 129 -3.51 13.33 -8.35
CA ASN A 129 -3.61 13.98 -9.66
C ASN A 129 -2.32 14.73 -10.03
N SER A 130 -1.65 15.38 -9.08
CA SER A 130 -0.36 16.04 -9.32
C SER A 130 0.78 15.08 -9.70
N LYS A 131 0.61 13.79 -9.41
CA LYS A 131 1.52 12.68 -9.73
C LYS A 131 1.16 11.93 -11.03
N GLY A 132 0.19 12.43 -11.78
CA GLY A 132 -0.25 11.81 -13.04
C GLY A 132 -1.19 10.60 -12.86
N ILE A 133 -1.76 10.43 -11.67
CA ILE A 133 -2.75 9.40 -11.38
C ILE A 133 -4.14 10.01 -11.63
N THR A 134 -5.00 9.34 -12.40
CA THR A 134 -6.39 9.76 -12.57
C THR A 134 -7.17 9.52 -11.29
N ALA A 135 -7.34 10.54 -10.44
CA ALA A 135 -7.95 10.39 -9.13
C ALA A 135 -9.22 11.24 -8.95
N PHE A 136 -10.17 10.71 -8.17
CA PHE A 136 -11.44 11.39 -7.89
C PHE A 136 -11.95 11.12 -6.47
N ASN A 137 -12.85 12.00 -6.01
CA ASN A 137 -13.59 11.83 -4.76
C ASN A 137 -15.03 11.40 -5.06
N PRO A 138 -15.46 10.20 -4.66
CA PRO A 138 -16.82 9.71 -4.93
C PRO A 138 -17.92 10.52 -4.22
N LEU A 139 -17.61 11.22 -3.14
CA LEU A 139 -18.58 12.08 -2.45
C LEU A 139 -19.01 13.29 -3.29
N LYS A 140 -18.30 13.60 -4.37
CA LYS A 140 -18.63 14.67 -5.31
C LYS A 140 -19.55 14.25 -6.45
N GLY A 141 -20.29 13.16 -6.27
CA GLY A 141 -21.32 12.69 -7.21
C GLY A 141 -20.82 11.70 -8.27
N ASN A 142 -19.58 11.23 -8.16
CA ASN A 142 -19.04 10.19 -9.02
C ASN A 142 -19.26 8.80 -8.40
N ASP A 143 -20.07 7.98 -9.05
CA ASP A 143 -20.14 6.56 -8.73
C ASP A 143 -18.82 5.87 -9.13
N PRO A 144 -18.11 5.20 -8.21
CA PRO A 144 -16.81 4.62 -8.50
C PRO A 144 -16.83 3.58 -9.63
N VAL A 145 -17.87 2.74 -9.66
CA VAL A 145 -17.99 1.68 -10.67
C VAL A 145 -18.22 2.30 -12.06
N LYS A 146 -19.13 3.27 -12.15
CA LYS A 146 -19.41 3.98 -13.41
C LYS A 146 -18.19 4.76 -13.89
N PHE A 147 -17.47 5.41 -12.97
CA PHE A 147 -16.25 6.15 -13.32
C PHE A 147 -15.20 5.23 -13.94
N VAL A 148 -14.90 4.11 -13.28
CA VAL A 148 -13.91 3.13 -13.79
C VAL A 148 -14.37 2.54 -15.12
N ASN A 149 -15.65 2.18 -15.26
CA ASN A 149 -16.18 1.65 -16.52
C ASN A 149 -16.02 2.66 -17.67
N ASN A 150 -16.29 3.94 -17.43
CA ASN A 150 -16.09 4.99 -18.44
C ASN A 150 -14.61 5.12 -18.85
N GLU A 151 -13.70 5.12 -17.87
CA GLU A 151 -12.26 5.22 -18.10
C GLU A 151 -11.65 3.99 -18.79
N THR A 152 -12.36 2.87 -18.79
CA THR A 152 -11.94 1.58 -19.37
C THR A 152 -12.80 1.14 -20.57
N ASN A 153 -13.58 2.05 -21.16
CA ASN A 153 -14.50 1.75 -22.29
C ASN A 153 -15.46 0.59 -21.97
N ASN A 154 -15.97 0.50 -20.76
CA ASN A 154 -16.85 -0.54 -20.22
C ASN A 154 -16.22 -1.95 -20.18
N ILE A 155 -14.90 -2.06 -20.22
CA ILE A 155 -14.19 -3.34 -20.06
C ILE A 155 -14.03 -3.68 -18.58
N GLY A 156 -13.82 -2.66 -17.74
CA GLY A 156 -13.48 -2.78 -16.32
C GLY A 156 -11.96 -2.83 -16.09
N ALA A 157 -11.56 -2.68 -14.83
CA ALA A 157 -10.16 -2.69 -14.44
C ALA A 157 -9.56 -4.10 -14.47
N ASP A 158 -8.30 -4.22 -14.86
CA ASP A 158 -7.54 -5.47 -14.82
C ASP A 158 -7.28 -5.93 -13.39
N ALA A 159 -7.11 -4.96 -12.48
CA ALA A 159 -6.85 -5.23 -11.08
C ALA A 159 -7.34 -4.11 -10.17
N VAL A 160 -7.64 -4.46 -8.92
CA VAL A 160 -8.01 -3.51 -7.86
C VAL A 160 -7.13 -3.76 -6.64
N LEU A 161 -6.47 -2.72 -6.15
CA LEU A 161 -5.68 -2.71 -4.93
C LEU A 161 -6.43 -1.92 -3.86
N ILE A 162 -6.84 -2.58 -2.78
CA ILE A 162 -7.58 -1.95 -1.68
C ILE A 162 -6.59 -1.63 -0.55
N THR A 163 -6.29 -0.35 -0.37
CA THR A 163 -5.43 0.18 0.70
C THR A 163 -6.22 0.96 1.74
N ALA A 164 -7.52 1.17 1.51
CA ALA A 164 -8.41 1.81 2.45
C ALA A 164 -8.64 0.97 3.70
N SER A 165 -8.98 1.63 4.82
CA SER A 165 -9.49 1.00 6.03
C SER A 165 -10.92 1.42 6.25
N ALA A 166 -11.85 0.47 6.31
CA ALA A 166 -13.27 0.71 6.51
C ALA A 166 -13.95 -0.46 7.22
N LYS A 167 -15.02 -0.17 7.95
CA LYS A 167 -15.81 -1.21 8.63
C LYS A 167 -16.86 -1.86 7.72
N THR A 168 -17.13 -1.28 6.55
CA THR A 168 -18.14 -1.75 5.61
C THR A 168 -17.55 -2.76 4.62
N HIS A 169 -18.42 -3.62 4.07
CA HIS A 169 -18.08 -4.55 3.00
C HIS A 169 -18.39 -4.00 1.59
N GLU A 170 -18.95 -2.81 1.51
CA GLU A 170 -19.31 -2.18 0.22
C GLU A 170 -18.13 -2.02 -0.72
N ILE A 171 -16.94 -1.75 -0.15
CA ILE A 171 -15.71 -1.56 -0.92
C ILE A 171 -15.36 -2.82 -1.72
N ILE A 172 -15.54 -4.03 -1.15
CA ILE A 172 -15.23 -5.27 -1.87
C ILE A 172 -16.24 -5.53 -3.00
N SER A 173 -17.52 -5.20 -2.80
CA SER A 173 -18.54 -5.27 -3.84
C SER A 173 -18.25 -4.26 -4.97
N GLN A 174 -17.89 -3.03 -4.63
CA GLN A 174 -17.47 -2.03 -5.62
C GLN A 174 -16.24 -2.53 -6.41
N ALA A 175 -15.23 -3.08 -5.72
CA ALA A 175 -14.03 -3.60 -6.36
C ALA A 175 -14.36 -4.73 -7.35
N ALA A 176 -15.29 -5.64 -7.00
CA ALA A 176 -15.75 -6.68 -7.90
C ALA A 176 -16.46 -6.11 -9.13
N ASN A 177 -17.42 -5.19 -8.92
CA ASN A 177 -18.23 -4.62 -10.00
C ASN A 177 -17.45 -3.69 -10.95
N MET A 178 -16.32 -3.12 -10.53
CA MET A 178 -15.46 -2.33 -11.41
C MET A 178 -14.36 -3.14 -12.10
N SER A 179 -14.19 -4.41 -11.71
CA SER A 179 -13.19 -5.30 -12.30
C SER A 179 -13.71 -5.92 -13.60
N ARG A 180 -12.84 -6.09 -14.58
CA ARG A 180 -13.16 -6.90 -15.75
C ARG A 180 -13.32 -8.38 -15.38
N LYS A 181 -13.89 -9.18 -16.29
CA LYS A 181 -13.89 -10.65 -16.12
C LYS A 181 -12.46 -11.15 -15.90
N ARG A 182 -12.27 -11.99 -14.88
CA ARG A 182 -10.96 -12.51 -14.45
C ARG A 182 -10.02 -11.41 -13.92
N GLY A 183 -10.55 -10.25 -13.54
CA GLY A 183 -9.81 -9.22 -12.81
C GLY A 183 -9.30 -9.74 -11.46
N ARG A 184 -8.32 -9.07 -10.90
CA ARG A 184 -7.67 -9.47 -9.64
C ARG A 184 -7.91 -8.42 -8.58
N ILE A 185 -8.21 -8.84 -7.36
CA ILE A 185 -8.44 -7.94 -6.23
C ILE A 185 -7.48 -8.33 -5.11
N VAL A 186 -6.71 -7.38 -4.61
CA VAL A 186 -5.81 -7.58 -3.47
C VAL A 186 -6.15 -6.60 -2.37
N LEU A 187 -6.27 -7.12 -1.15
CA LEU A 187 -6.50 -6.35 0.06
C LEU A 187 -5.17 -6.13 0.80
N VAL A 188 -4.81 -4.88 0.97
CA VAL A 188 -3.67 -4.43 1.81
C VAL A 188 -4.21 -3.74 3.06
N GLY A 189 -5.28 -2.97 2.92
CA GLY A 189 -5.99 -2.32 4.02
C GLY A 189 -6.90 -3.28 4.79
N VAL A 190 -7.44 -2.80 5.89
CA VAL A 190 -8.36 -3.56 6.74
C VAL A 190 -9.79 -3.09 6.46
N ILE A 191 -10.58 -3.95 5.80
CA ILE A 191 -12.00 -3.68 5.51
C ILE A 191 -12.89 -4.76 6.08
N GLY A 192 -14.18 -4.46 6.24
CA GLY A 192 -15.20 -5.50 6.46
C GLY A 192 -15.23 -6.43 5.24
N LEU A 193 -15.16 -7.74 5.47
CA LEU A 193 -15.11 -8.73 4.41
C LEU A 193 -16.38 -9.60 4.44
N ASN A 194 -17.34 -9.26 3.58
CA ASN A 194 -18.47 -10.10 3.25
C ASN A 194 -18.56 -10.17 1.73
N ILE A 195 -18.32 -11.34 1.17
CA ILE A 195 -18.26 -11.57 -0.28
C ILE A 195 -19.62 -12.09 -0.74
N SER A 196 -20.34 -11.26 -1.49
CA SER A 196 -21.55 -11.66 -2.17
C SER A 196 -21.21 -12.51 -3.40
N ARG A 197 -21.84 -13.67 -3.53
CA ARG A 197 -21.65 -14.51 -4.71
C ARG A 197 -22.05 -13.79 -6.01
N ALA A 198 -23.10 -12.97 -5.96
CA ALA A 198 -23.58 -12.23 -7.13
C ALA A 198 -22.53 -11.27 -7.70
N ASP A 199 -21.70 -10.66 -6.85
CA ASP A 199 -20.66 -9.70 -7.28
C ASP A 199 -19.46 -10.38 -7.95
N PHE A 200 -19.27 -11.69 -7.73
CA PHE A 200 -18.07 -12.43 -8.16
C PHE A 200 -18.33 -13.54 -9.16
N TYR A 201 -19.58 -13.75 -9.58
CA TYR A 201 -19.97 -14.97 -10.31
C TYR A 201 -20.80 -14.72 -11.58
N GLU A 202 -20.56 -13.64 -12.28
CA GLU A 202 -21.14 -13.43 -13.61
C GLU A 202 -20.20 -13.78 -14.77
#